data_e2dbf374e14a2f3ba2d8fd85c14ff21c
#
_entry.id   e2dbf374e14a2f3ba2d8fd85c14ff21c
#
_cell.length_a   1.000
_cell.length_b   1.000
_cell.length_c   1.000
_cell.angle_alpha   90.00
_cell.angle_beta   90.00
_cell.angle_gamma   90.00
#
_symmetry.space_group_name_H-M   'P 1'
#
loop_
_entity.id
_entity.type
_entity.pdbx_description
1 polymer ?
#
loop_
_entity_poly.entity_id
_entity_poly.type
_entity_poly.pdbx_seq_one_letter_code
_entity_poly.pdbx_strand_id
1 'polypeptide(L)'
;MSQSTQLQTHRLTPHAGRRVLITGASLGIGREVARLFVAEGATVAIHYSRQIDEMTGYAGAAAVLVSDLQALSPRSVGLDVDLGAPASGAQLVERASEALGGVDVLVVCASTQMRERFEAITAESIARHARVNFEASVEMLQAALPPMAAAGWGRVISIGSLNQTRPDPELAVYAAMKAAHHNLIRNLARVHAADGVTLNTVSPGLISTPRNAWRRENLDEWHDIERKANPMHRAGCPEEVASMVLLLASDAGAFITGADIPVDGGAHL
;
A
#
# COMPACT_ATOMS: atom_id res chain seq x y z
N MET A 1 -31.39 -31.49 16.64
CA MET A 1 -31.14 -30.14 17.19
C MET A 1 -30.65 -29.25 16.10
N SER A 2 -31.53 -28.40 15.59
CA SER A 2 -31.24 -27.50 14.45
C SER A 2 -30.42 -26.33 14.97
N GLN A 3 -29.14 -26.23 14.54
CA GLN A 3 -28.37 -25.00 14.71
C GLN A 3 -28.87 -24.02 13.65
N SER A 4 -29.70 -23.07 14.07
CA SER A 4 -30.05 -21.92 13.25
C SER A 4 -28.78 -21.09 13.00
N THR A 5 -28.24 -21.18 11.79
CA THR A 5 -27.18 -20.28 11.31
C THR A 5 -27.80 -18.87 11.25
N GLN A 6 -27.58 -18.07 12.28
CA GLN A 6 -27.87 -16.66 12.21
C GLN A 6 -26.92 -16.07 11.16
N LEU A 7 -27.48 -15.66 10.02
CA LEU A 7 -26.81 -14.78 9.09
C LEU A 7 -26.43 -13.50 9.85
N GLN A 8 -25.16 -13.38 10.23
CA GLN A 8 -24.65 -12.12 10.76
C GLN A 8 -24.78 -11.09 9.65
N THR A 9 -25.69 -10.15 9.83
CA THR A 9 -25.79 -8.97 8.96
C THR A 9 -24.42 -8.30 8.92
N HIS A 10 -23.82 -8.23 7.74
CA HIS A 10 -22.54 -7.54 7.52
C HIS A 10 -22.62 -6.15 8.13
N ARG A 11 -21.70 -5.85 9.03
CA ARG A 11 -21.60 -4.52 9.64
C ARG A 11 -21.45 -3.49 8.52
N LEU A 12 -22.23 -2.43 8.56
CA LEU A 12 -22.14 -1.29 7.66
C LEU A 12 -20.77 -0.57 7.70
N THR A 13 -19.92 -0.91 8.69
CA THR A 13 -18.59 -0.35 8.93
C THR A 13 -17.61 -1.45 9.34
N PRO A 14 -17.11 -2.28 8.39
CA PRO A 14 -16.27 -3.46 8.68
C PRO A 14 -14.92 -3.12 9.35
N HIS A 15 -14.47 -1.87 9.25
CA HIS A 15 -13.22 -1.39 9.84
C HIS A 15 -13.43 -0.47 11.07
N ALA A 16 -14.64 -0.43 11.63
CA ALA A 16 -14.92 0.40 12.81
C ALA A 16 -13.96 0.11 13.97
N GLY A 17 -13.32 1.16 14.47
CA GLY A 17 -12.37 1.08 15.58
C GLY A 17 -10.99 0.52 15.23
N ARG A 18 -10.72 0.15 13.98
CA ARG A 18 -9.39 -0.27 13.52
C ARG A 18 -8.44 0.91 13.41
N ARG A 19 -7.19 0.68 13.77
CA ARG A 19 -6.08 1.65 13.73
C ARG A 19 -5.19 1.28 12.55
N VAL A 20 -5.15 2.14 11.54
CA VAL A 20 -4.54 1.81 10.25
C VAL A 20 -3.37 2.75 9.96
N LEU A 21 -2.19 2.20 9.68
CA LEU A 21 -1.06 2.94 9.13
C LEU A 21 -0.96 2.69 7.63
N ILE A 22 -0.95 3.77 6.83
CA ILE A 22 -0.85 3.70 5.37
C ILE A 22 0.34 4.51 4.91
N THR A 23 1.31 3.88 4.24
CA THR A 23 2.49 4.58 3.75
C THR A 23 2.30 5.09 2.32
N GLY A 24 2.90 6.27 1.99
CA GLY A 24 2.76 6.90 0.67
C GLY A 24 1.33 7.27 0.33
N ALA A 25 0.62 7.87 1.29
CA ALA A 25 -0.81 8.10 1.20
C ALA A 25 -1.22 9.52 0.81
N SER A 26 -0.30 10.45 0.55
CA SER A 26 -0.65 11.79 0.06
C SER A 26 -1.40 11.77 -1.26
N LEU A 27 -1.14 10.78 -2.10
CA LEU A 27 -1.63 10.70 -3.48
C LEU A 27 -2.00 9.26 -3.89
N GLY A 28 -2.72 9.14 -5.03
CA GLY A 28 -2.95 7.88 -5.74
C GLY A 28 -3.61 6.80 -4.91
N ILE A 29 -3.08 5.57 -5.00
CA ILE A 29 -3.64 4.38 -4.33
C ILE A 29 -3.71 4.57 -2.82
N GLY A 30 -2.62 5.03 -2.19
CA GLY A 30 -2.58 5.21 -0.74
C GLY A 30 -3.61 6.23 -0.24
N ARG A 31 -3.86 7.31 -1.01
CA ARG A 31 -4.90 8.30 -0.71
C ARG A 31 -6.29 7.67 -0.68
N GLU A 32 -6.64 6.89 -1.69
CA GLU A 32 -7.95 6.25 -1.77
C GLU A 32 -8.12 5.15 -0.72
N VAL A 33 -7.08 4.40 -0.42
CA VAL A 33 -7.06 3.45 0.71
C VAL A 33 -7.39 4.17 2.02
N ALA A 34 -6.77 5.33 2.29
CA ALA A 34 -7.03 6.10 3.51
C ALA A 34 -8.49 6.60 3.58
N ARG A 35 -9.02 7.11 2.46
CA ARG A 35 -10.41 7.59 2.38
C ARG A 35 -11.43 6.49 2.65
N LEU A 36 -11.23 5.32 2.03
CA LEU A 36 -12.14 4.20 2.20
C LEU A 36 -12.07 3.62 3.61
N PHE A 37 -10.89 3.48 4.23
CA PHE A 37 -10.80 3.04 5.63
C PHE A 37 -11.54 3.97 6.59
N VAL A 38 -11.40 5.27 6.43
CA VAL A 38 -12.11 6.24 7.28
C VAL A 38 -13.61 6.19 7.01
N ALA A 39 -14.05 6.06 5.76
CA ALA A 39 -15.48 5.90 5.42
C ALA A 39 -16.07 4.63 6.06
N GLU A 40 -15.28 3.59 6.30
CA GLU A 40 -15.68 2.35 6.99
C GLU A 40 -15.39 2.36 8.51
N GLY A 41 -15.14 3.54 9.08
CA GLY A 41 -15.06 3.76 10.52
C GLY A 41 -13.70 3.52 11.17
N ALA A 42 -12.63 3.39 10.39
CA ALA A 42 -11.27 3.31 10.93
C ALA A 42 -10.72 4.67 11.35
N THR A 43 -9.69 4.64 12.20
CA THR A 43 -8.81 5.78 12.44
C THR A 43 -7.50 5.54 11.73
N VAL A 44 -7.00 6.52 10.96
CA VAL A 44 -5.84 6.31 10.11
C VAL A 44 -4.69 7.26 10.45
N ALA A 45 -3.46 6.74 10.40
CA ALA A 45 -2.24 7.51 10.25
C ALA A 45 -1.79 7.40 8.80
N ILE A 46 -1.75 8.52 8.08
CA ILE A 46 -1.17 8.56 6.73
C ILE A 46 0.28 8.98 6.81
N HIS A 47 1.16 8.23 6.16
CA HIS A 47 2.53 8.65 5.94
C HIS A 47 2.69 9.30 4.56
N TYR A 48 3.48 10.35 4.51
CA TYR A 48 3.89 11.07 3.31
C TYR A 48 5.33 11.60 3.48
N SER A 49 5.93 12.07 2.39
CA SER A 49 7.15 12.86 2.42
C SER A 49 6.85 14.22 1.82
N ARG A 50 6.90 15.26 2.65
CA ARG A 50 6.67 16.65 2.21
C ARG A 50 7.63 17.03 1.09
N GLN A 51 8.91 16.68 1.23
CA GLN A 51 9.92 16.96 0.22
C GLN A 51 9.56 16.34 -1.14
N ILE A 52 9.09 15.09 -1.17
CA ILE A 52 8.70 14.42 -2.41
C ILE A 52 7.44 15.05 -3.00
N ASP A 53 6.43 15.37 -2.16
CA ASP A 53 5.20 16.02 -2.61
C ASP A 53 5.51 17.40 -3.25
N GLU A 54 6.40 18.18 -2.64
CA GLU A 54 6.86 19.47 -3.18
C GLU A 54 7.62 19.30 -4.51
N MET A 55 8.59 18.39 -4.56
CA MET A 55 9.38 18.12 -5.76
C MET A 55 8.54 17.63 -6.94
N THR A 56 7.44 16.95 -6.67
CA THR A 56 6.54 16.40 -7.69
C THR A 56 5.36 17.30 -8.04
N GLY A 57 5.29 18.51 -7.47
CA GLY A 57 4.26 19.51 -7.75
C GLY A 57 2.96 19.32 -6.97
N TYR A 58 2.97 18.51 -5.91
CA TYR A 58 1.80 18.22 -5.06
C TYR A 58 1.93 18.76 -3.64
N ALA A 59 2.60 19.91 -3.50
CA ALA A 59 2.73 20.59 -2.21
C ALA A 59 1.37 20.75 -1.52
N GLY A 60 1.29 20.39 -0.25
CA GLY A 60 0.05 20.48 0.55
C GLY A 60 -0.98 19.35 0.36
N ALA A 61 -0.77 18.40 -0.59
CA ALA A 61 -1.73 17.32 -0.84
C ALA A 61 -2.02 16.48 0.41
N ALA A 62 -0.99 16.19 1.22
CA ALA A 62 -1.16 15.47 2.48
C ALA A 62 -1.99 16.24 3.50
N ALA A 63 -1.79 17.56 3.62
CA ALA A 63 -2.55 18.40 4.56
C ALA A 63 -4.04 18.46 4.20
N VAL A 64 -4.36 18.58 2.90
CA VAL A 64 -5.74 18.51 2.40
C VAL A 64 -6.37 17.17 2.76
N LEU A 65 -5.68 16.07 2.47
CA LEU A 65 -6.18 14.73 2.79
C LEU A 65 -6.42 14.58 4.30
N VAL A 66 -5.48 14.98 5.16
CA VAL A 66 -5.64 14.88 6.62
C VAL A 66 -6.88 15.66 7.08
N SER A 67 -7.10 16.87 6.56
CA SER A 67 -8.31 17.65 6.86
C SER A 67 -9.60 16.91 6.46
N ASP A 68 -9.63 16.31 5.25
CA ASP A 68 -10.77 15.53 4.77
C ASP A 68 -11.03 14.31 5.67
N LEU A 69 -9.98 13.59 6.06
CA LEU A 69 -10.08 12.42 6.92
C LEU A 69 -10.56 12.79 8.33
N GLN A 70 -10.06 13.88 8.89
CA GLN A 70 -10.44 14.36 10.24
C GLN A 70 -11.89 14.79 10.33
N ALA A 71 -12.50 15.22 9.23
CA ALA A 71 -13.93 15.51 9.20
C ALA A 71 -14.81 14.29 9.55
N LEU A 72 -14.34 13.08 9.26
CA LEU A 72 -15.04 11.81 9.55
C LEU A 72 -14.42 11.05 10.73
N SER A 73 -13.11 11.13 10.90
CA SER A 73 -12.34 10.47 11.96
C SER A 73 -11.36 11.45 12.58
N PRO A 74 -11.79 12.22 13.61
CA PRO A 74 -11.02 13.35 14.16
C PRO A 74 -9.63 13.01 14.70
N ARG A 75 -9.38 11.73 15.03
CA ARG A 75 -8.09 11.25 15.52
C ARG A 75 -7.13 10.81 14.40
N SER A 76 -7.53 10.88 13.13
CA SER A 76 -6.65 10.61 12.02
C SER A 76 -5.54 11.65 11.89
N VAL A 77 -4.32 11.23 11.55
CA VAL A 77 -3.12 12.09 11.55
C VAL A 77 -2.29 11.91 10.28
N GLY A 78 -1.50 12.94 9.96
CA GLY A 78 -0.47 12.90 8.93
C GLY A 78 0.93 12.83 9.55
N LEU A 79 1.78 11.95 9.06
CA LEU A 79 3.15 11.72 9.52
C LEU A 79 4.12 11.98 8.36
N ASP A 80 4.84 13.10 8.46
CA ASP A 80 5.91 13.45 7.51
C ASP A 80 7.21 12.71 7.91
N VAL A 81 7.67 11.79 7.05
CA VAL A 81 8.88 10.98 7.26
C VAL A 81 9.56 10.72 5.91
N ASP A 82 10.88 10.88 5.80
CA ASP A 82 11.62 10.38 4.64
C ASP A 82 12.03 8.92 4.85
N LEU A 83 11.37 8.00 4.15
CA LEU A 83 11.74 6.58 4.18
C LEU A 83 13.12 6.28 3.54
N GLY A 84 13.76 7.27 2.97
CA GLY A 84 15.16 7.20 2.56
C GLY A 84 16.15 7.26 3.72
N ALA A 85 15.74 7.74 4.90
CA ALA A 85 16.60 7.82 6.08
C ALA A 85 16.70 6.46 6.82
N PRO A 86 17.82 6.15 7.46
CA PRO A 86 17.97 4.95 8.30
C PRO A 86 16.96 4.93 9.46
N ALA A 87 16.49 3.75 9.83
CA ALA A 87 15.54 3.50 10.93
C ALA A 87 14.17 4.21 10.76
N SER A 88 13.91 4.84 9.62
CA SER A 88 12.68 5.63 9.37
C SER A 88 11.42 4.78 9.38
N GLY A 89 11.50 3.52 8.95
CA GLY A 89 10.38 2.59 8.96
C GLY A 89 9.92 2.25 10.37
N ALA A 90 10.84 1.96 11.28
CA ALA A 90 10.53 1.69 12.68
C ALA A 90 9.96 2.93 13.37
N GLN A 91 10.62 4.09 13.21
CA GLN A 91 10.15 5.37 13.75
C GLN A 91 8.74 5.73 13.28
N LEU A 92 8.42 5.42 12.02
CA LEU A 92 7.09 5.67 11.49
C LEU A 92 6.02 4.83 12.21
N VAL A 93 6.28 3.54 12.44
CA VAL A 93 5.35 2.66 13.17
C VAL A 93 5.20 3.11 14.63
N GLU A 94 6.29 3.49 15.29
CA GLU A 94 6.27 4.03 16.66
C GLU A 94 5.40 5.29 16.74
N ARG A 95 5.63 6.28 15.88
CA ARG A 95 4.83 7.53 15.84
C ARG A 95 3.36 7.27 15.52
N ALA A 96 3.05 6.32 14.62
CA ALA A 96 1.69 5.93 14.33
C ALA A 96 1.03 5.25 15.54
N SER A 97 1.77 4.37 16.23
CA SER A 97 1.30 3.69 17.44
C SER A 97 1.02 4.66 18.59
N GLU A 98 1.87 5.66 18.78
CA GLU A 98 1.64 6.73 19.77
C GLU A 98 0.37 7.54 19.45
N ALA A 99 0.21 7.95 18.17
CA ALA A 99 -0.91 8.79 17.75
C ALA A 99 -2.26 8.04 17.80
N LEU A 100 -2.27 6.76 17.42
CA LEU A 100 -3.50 5.96 17.31
C LEU A 100 -3.78 5.06 18.54
N GLY A 101 -2.79 4.86 19.40
CA GLY A 101 -2.85 3.87 20.49
C GLY A 101 -2.52 2.45 20.03
N GLY A 102 -1.81 2.30 18.91
CA GLY A 102 -1.37 1.05 18.28
C GLY A 102 -1.66 0.99 16.78
N VAL A 103 -1.22 -0.07 16.11
CA VAL A 103 -1.46 -0.32 14.67
C VAL A 103 -2.02 -1.72 14.49
N ASP A 104 -3.26 -1.81 14.03
CA ASP A 104 -3.94 -3.10 13.74
C ASP A 104 -3.74 -3.51 12.27
N VAL A 105 -3.69 -2.51 11.38
CA VAL A 105 -3.53 -2.71 9.93
C VAL A 105 -2.35 -1.87 9.44
N LEU A 106 -1.42 -2.52 8.73
CA LEU A 106 -0.31 -1.85 8.05
C LEU A 106 -0.46 -1.99 6.53
N VAL A 107 -0.59 -0.86 5.82
CA VAL A 107 -0.60 -0.84 4.35
C VAL A 107 0.72 -0.23 3.85
N VAL A 108 1.58 -1.07 3.27
CA VAL A 108 2.86 -0.66 2.70
C VAL A 108 2.66 -0.28 1.24
N CYS A 109 2.43 1.02 0.99
CA CYS A 109 2.17 1.57 -0.35
C CYS A 109 3.28 2.52 -0.84
N ALA A 110 4.07 3.12 0.07
CA ALA A 110 5.18 3.98 -0.31
C ALA A 110 6.19 3.25 -1.20
N SER A 111 6.60 3.91 -2.27
CA SER A 111 7.65 3.37 -3.14
C SER A 111 8.29 4.47 -3.99
N THR A 112 9.58 4.31 -4.29
CA THR A 112 10.26 5.06 -5.34
C THR A 112 10.35 4.23 -6.61
N GLN A 113 10.32 4.90 -7.77
CA GLN A 113 10.42 4.26 -9.08
C GLN A 113 11.17 5.21 -10.02
N MET A 114 12.34 4.80 -10.45
CA MET A 114 13.13 5.51 -11.45
C MET A 114 13.22 4.64 -12.71
N ARG A 115 12.93 5.25 -13.87
CA ARG A 115 13.07 4.60 -15.19
C ARG A 115 14.45 4.86 -15.70
N GLU A 116 15.23 3.80 -15.87
CA GLU A 116 16.64 3.89 -16.27
C GLU A 116 16.96 2.71 -17.20
N ARG A 117 17.74 2.97 -18.25
CA ARG A 117 18.35 1.89 -19.02
C ARG A 117 19.33 1.15 -18.12
N PHE A 118 19.42 -0.16 -18.24
CA PHE A 118 20.24 -1.00 -17.36
C PHE A 118 21.70 -0.52 -17.24
N GLU A 119 22.29 -0.11 -18.36
CA GLU A 119 23.68 0.36 -18.43
C GLU A 119 23.91 1.73 -17.74
N ALA A 120 22.83 2.48 -17.51
CA ALA A 120 22.87 3.80 -16.88
C ALA A 120 22.54 3.77 -15.36
N ILE A 121 22.18 2.60 -14.82
CA ILE A 121 21.82 2.46 -13.40
C ILE A 121 23.04 2.77 -12.53
N THR A 122 22.87 3.71 -11.61
CA THR A 122 23.94 4.13 -10.68
C THR A 122 23.82 3.41 -9.33
N ALA A 123 24.91 3.38 -8.58
CA ALA A 123 24.91 2.86 -7.20
C ALA A 123 23.93 3.64 -6.30
N GLU A 124 23.77 4.94 -6.53
CA GLU A 124 22.82 5.80 -5.79
C GLU A 124 21.37 5.40 -6.10
N SER A 125 21.04 5.16 -7.37
CA SER A 125 19.71 4.65 -7.78
C SER A 125 19.40 3.32 -7.11
N ILE A 126 20.35 2.37 -7.12
CA ILE A 126 20.20 1.08 -6.45
C ILE A 126 19.94 1.28 -4.94
N ALA A 127 20.79 2.08 -4.28
CA ALA A 127 20.67 2.33 -2.85
C ALA A 127 19.32 2.98 -2.49
N ARG A 128 18.87 3.97 -3.28
CA ARG A 128 17.56 4.62 -3.07
C ARG A 128 16.39 3.64 -3.20
N HIS A 129 16.40 2.80 -4.23
CA HIS A 129 15.38 1.76 -4.40
C HIS A 129 15.42 0.74 -3.26
N ALA A 130 16.59 0.23 -2.89
CA ALA A 130 16.75 -0.71 -1.78
C ALA A 130 16.22 -0.11 -0.47
N ARG A 131 16.62 1.13 -0.17
CA ARG A 131 16.25 1.80 1.07
C ARG A 131 14.74 2.01 1.19
N VAL A 132 14.10 2.61 0.17
CA VAL A 132 12.68 2.98 0.23
C VAL A 132 11.77 1.76 -0.01
N ASN A 133 12.09 0.91 -0.99
CA ASN A 133 11.17 -0.15 -1.42
C ASN A 133 11.34 -1.47 -0.64
N PHE A 134 12.44 -1.62 0.12
CA PHE A 134 12.70 -2.87 0.82
C PHE A 134 13.09 -2.65 2.30
N GLU A 135 14.19 -1.97 2.59
CA GLU A 135 14.72 -1.86 3.96
C GLU A 135 13.74 -1.17 4.90
N ALA A 136 13.16 -0.02 4.50
CA ALA A 136 12.15 0.67 5.30
C ALA A 136 10.93 -0.23 5.57
N SER A 137 10.55 -1.10 4.60
CA SER A 137 9.47 -2.06 4.80
C SER A 137 9.84 -3.14 5.82
N VAL A 138 11.09 -3.63 5.80
CA VAL A 138 11.59 -4.58 6.82
C VAL A 138 11.51 -3.96 8.20
N GLU A 139 11.98 -2.71 8.37
CA GLU A 139 11.90 -1.99 9.63
C GLU A 139 10.47 -1.80 10.14
N MET A 140 9.54 -1.43 9.23
CA MET A 140 8.12 -1.33 9.58
C MET A 140 7.53 -2.66 10.03
N LEU A 141 7.84 -3.76 9.33
CA LEU A 141 7.35 -5.09 9.68
C LEU A 141 7.91 -5.59 11.01
N GLN A 142 9.20 -5.33 11.28
CA GLN A 142 9.82 -5.66 12.57
C GLN A 142 9.17 -4.93 13.75
N ALA A 143 8.73 -3.68 13.54
CA ALA A 143 8.06 -2.89 14.57
C ALA A 143 6.56 -3.24 14.73
N ALA A 144 5.86 -3.56 13.63
CA ALA A 144 4.42 -3.78 13.65
C ALA A 144 4.00 -5.22 13.99
N LEU A 145 4.75 -6.23 13.55
CA LEU A 145 4.34 -7.63 13.70
C LEU A 145 4.31 -8.14 15.15
N PRO A 146 5.29 -7.83 16.03
CA PRO A 146 5.25 -8.33 17.39
C PRO A 146 4.00 -7.92 18.19
N PRO A 147 3.57 -6.64 18.21
CA PRO A 147 2.34 -6.27 18.90
C PRO A 147 1.07 -6.84 18.25
N MET A 148 1.04 -7.02 16.91
CA MET A 148 -0.07 -7.68 16.23
C MET A 148 -0.19 -9.16 16.65
N ALA A 149 0.94 -9.88 16.67
CA ALA A 149 0.99 -11.28 17.11
C ALA A 149 0.59 -11.42 18.59
N ALA A 150 1.07 -10.55 19.46
CA ALA A 150 0.68 -10.54 20.87
C ALA A 150 -0.82 -10.28 21.08
N ALA A 151 -1.45 -9.49 20.20
CA ALA A 151 -2.90 -9.22 20.21
C ALA A 151 -3.73 -10.35 19.57
N GLY A 152 -3.11 -11.34 18.92
CA GLY A 152 -3.80 -12.41 18.19
C GLY A 152 -4.58 -11.92 16.96
N TRP A 153 -4.26 -10.72 16.45
CA TRP A 153 -4.91 -10.12 15.29
C TRP A 153 -4.02 -9.07 14.62
N GLY A 154 -3.91 -9.13 13.34
CA GLY A 154 -3.21 -8.12 12.53
C GLY A 154 -3.45 -8.32 11.04
N ARG A 155 -3.31 -7.25 10.27
CA ARG A 155 -3.42 -7.28 8.81
C ARG A 155 -2.29 -6.46 8.20
N VAL A 156 -1.52 -7.10 7.33
CA VAL A 156 -0.47 -6.42 6.55
C VAL A 156 -0.81 -6.57 5.08
N ILE A 157 -0.93 -5.45 4.38
CA ILE A 157 -1.18 -5.43 2.94
C ILE A 157 -0.05 -4.66 2.25
N SER A 158 0.73 -5.36 1.44
CA SER A 158 1.76 -4.75 0.61
C SER A 158 1.21 -4.38 -0.75
N ILE A 159 1.47 -3.16 -1.23
CA ILE A 159 1.22 -2.80 -2.62
C ILE A 159 2.44 -3.23 -3.44
N GLY A 160 2.27 -4.35 -4.13
CA GLY A 160 3.22 -4.93 -5.07
C GLY A 160 3.26 -4.19 -6.41
N SER A 161 3.49 -4.94 -7.45
CA SER A 161 3.46 -4.46 -8.84
C SER A 161 3.42 -5.64 -9.80
N LEU A 162 2.76 -5.50 -10.92
CA LEU A 162 2.90 -6.42 -12.05
C LEU A 162 4.39 -6.63 -12.44
N ASN A 163 5.22 -5.60 -12.25
CA ASN A 163 6.66 -5.66 -12.55
C ASN A 163 7.44 -6.71 -11.74
N GLN A 164 6.91 -7.22 -10.63
CA GLN A 164 7.58 -8.28 -9.86
C GLN A 164 7.61 -9.63 -10.60
N THR A 165 6.68 -9.84 -11.54
CA THR A 165 6.58 -11.07 -12.36
C THR A 165 6.74 -10.81 -13.85
N ARG A 166 6.39 -9.62 -14.33
CA ARG A 166 6.54 -9.15 -15.72
C ARG A 166 7.29 -7.82 -15.75
N PRO A 167 8.61 -7.83 -15.56
CA PRO A 167 9.41 -6.62 -15.42
C PRO A 167 9.45 -5.81 -16.72
N ASP A 168 9.27 -4.49 -16.59
CA ASP A 168 9.58 -3.53 -17.64
C ASP A 168 11.11 -3.37 -17.69
N PRO A 169 11.76 -3.44 -18.90
CA PRO A 169 13.21 -3.35 -19.03
C PRO A 169 13.84 -2.08 -18.44
N GLU A 170 13.10 -0.97 -18.39
CA GLU A 170 13.57 0.30 -17.80
C GLU A 170 13.32 0.37 -16.27
N LEU A 171 12.75 -0.66 -15.66
CA LEU A 171 12.44 -0.70 -14.23
C LEU A 171 13.15 -1.86 -13.51
N ALA A 172 14.31 -2.27 -13.98
CA ALA A 172 15.00 -3.49 -13.51
C ALA A 172 15.19 -3.52 -11.99
N VAL A 173 15.73 -2.44 -11.39
CA VAL A 173 15.96 -2.37 -9.93
C VAL A 173 14.64 -2.29 -9.16
N TYR A 174 13.70 -1.46 -9.63
CA TYR A 174 12.37 -1.39 -9.03
C TYR A 174 11.67 -2.76 -9.00
N ALA A 175 11.65 -3.46 -10.14
CA ALA A 175 11.05 -4.78 -10.27
C ALA A 175 11.70 -5.80 -9.33
N ALA A 176 13.04 -5.82 -9.25
CA ALA A 176 13.80 -6.67 -8.34
C ALA A 176 13.43 -6.40 -6.86
N MET A 177 13.33 -5.12 -6.45
CA MET A 177 12.94 -4.77 -5.07
C MET A 177 11.49 -5.17 -4.76
N LYS A 178 10.57 -5.01 -5.72
CA LYS A 178 9.18 -5.47 -5.56
C LYS A 178 9.08 -7.00 -5.46
N ALA A 179 9.85 -7.74 -6.23
CA ALA A 179 9.93 -9.19 -6.12
C ALA A 179 10.52 -9.65 -4.78
N ALA A 180 11.58 -8.99 -4.31
CA ALA A 180 12.18 -9.26 -3.00
C ALA A 180 11.19 -9.00 -1.86
N HIS A 181 10.48 -7.86 -1.91
CA HIS A 181 9.46 -7.52 -0.92
C HIS A 181 8.29 -8.50 -0.91
N HIS A 182 7.78 -8.88 -2.09
CA HIS A 182 6.73 -9.90 -2.21
C HIS A 182 7.15 -11.24 -1.58
N ASN A 183 8.39 -11.68 -1.83
CA ASN A 183 8.92 -12.91 -1.23
C ASN A 183 8.99 -12.80 0.30
N LEU A 184 9.42 -11.65 0.85
CA LEU A 184 9.44 -11.39 2.28
C LEU A 184 8.02 -11.49 2.88
N ILE A 185 7.01 -10.87 2.26
CA ILE A 185 5.61 -10.94 2.71
C ILE A 185 5.13 -12.40 2.77
N ARG A 186 5.41 -13.22 1.76
CA ARG A 186 5.05 -14.65 1.76
C ARG A 186 5.73 -15.44 2.88
N ASN A 187 7.00 -15.14 3.15
CA ASN A 187 7.73 -15.79 4.24
C ASN A 187 7.11 -15.46 5.59
N LEU A 188 6.89 -14.17 5.87
CA LEU A 188 6.31 -13.71 7.12
C LEU A 188 4.84 -14.13 7.30
N ALA A 189 4.07 -14.24 6.21
CA ALA A 189 2.73 -14.81 6.24
C ALA A 189 2.72 -16.22 6.81
N ARG A 190 3.68 -17.05 6.40
CA ARG A 190 3.83 -18.42 6.94
C ARG A 190 4.22 -18.44 8.42
N VAL A 191 5.06 -17.48 8.85
CA VAL A 191 5.53 -17.40 10.24
C VAL A 191 4.39 -16.99 11.17
N HIS A 192 3.57 -15.99 10.76
CA HIS A 192 2.60 -15.33 11.64
C HIS A 192 1.15 -15.80 11.45
N ALA A 193 0.89 -16.78 10.58
CA ALA A 193 -0.47 -17.28 10.34
C ALA A 193 -1.13 -17.82 11.63
N ALA A 194 -0.38 -18.55 12.46
CA ALA A 194 -0.88 -19.09 13.72
C ALA A 194 -1.13 -18.02 14.79
N ASP A 195 -0.51 -16.84 14.63
CA ASP A 195 -0.69 -15.69 15.53
C ASP A 195 -1.93 -14.85 15.17
N GLY A 196 -2.75 -15.28 14.22
CA GLY A 196 -3.92 -14.52 13.75
C GLY A 196 -3.59 -13.30 12.87
N VAL A 197 -2.34 -13.21 12.39
CA VAL A 197 -1.88 -12.12 11.52
C VAL A 197 -1.82 -12.60 10.07
N THR A 198 -2.50 -11.88 9.16
CA THR A 198 -2.41 -12.16 7.72
C THR A 198 -1.54 -11.14 7.01
N LEU A 199 -0.71 -11.62 6.08
CA LEU A 199 0.14 -10.77 5.25
C LEU A 199 -0.11 -11.12 3.77
N ASN A 200 -0.51 -10.12 2.97
CA ASN A 200 -0.83 -10.32 1.55
C ASN A 200 -0.24 -9.21 0.68
N THR A 201 -0.10 -9.49 -0.60
CA THR A 201 0.29 -8.52 -1.62
C THR A 201 -0.88 -8.26 -2.56
N VAL A 202 -1.12 -7.00 -2.88
CA VAL A 202 -1.98 -6.57 -4.00
C VAL A 202 -1.07 -6.02 -5.08
N SER A 203 -1.15 -6.57 -6.29
CA SER A 203 -0.24 -6.24 -7.39
C SER A 203 -0.98 -5.47 -8.50
N PRO A 204 -0.92 -4.12 -8.49
CA PRO A 204 -1.54 -3.31 -9.52
C PRO A 204 -0.83 -3.44 -10.87
N GLY A 205 -1.62 -3.35 -11.95
CA GLY A 205 -1.13 -3.08 -13.30
C GLY A 205 -1.00 -1.59 -13.59
N LEU A 206 -1.45 -1.16 -14.78
CA LEU A 206 -1.54 0.26 -15.12
C LEU A 206 -2.71 0.91 -14.38
N ILE A 207 -2.42 1.77 -13.40
CA ILE A 207 -3.42 2.52 -12.63
C ILE A 207 -3.26 4.01 -12.91
N SER A 208 -4.35 4.70 -13.22
CA SER A 208 -4.38 6.14 -13.47
C SER A 208 -4.15 6.93 -12.16
N THR A 209 -2.89 7.28 -11.89
CA THR A 209 -2.45 7.99 -10.69
C THR A 209 -1.65 9.25 -11.06
N PRO A 210 -1.40 10.16 -10.10
CA PRO A 210 -0.49 11.30 -10.32
C PRO A 210 0.90 10.89 -10.81
N ARG A 211 1.42 9.72 -10.40
CA ARG A 211 2.75 9.22 -10.84
C ARG A 211 2.89 9.12 -12.36
N ASN A 212 1.81 8.85 -13.08
CA ASN A 212 1.81 8.75 -14.54
C ASN A 212 0.99 9.86 -15.22
N ALA A 213 0.75 10.99 -14.52
CA ALA A 213 -0.01 12.11 -15.07
C ALA A 213 0.63 12.67 -16.35
N TRP A 214 1.97 12.73 -16.42
CA TRP A 214 2.71 13.17 -17.59
C TRP A 214 2.39 12.37 -18.87
N ARG A 215 2.02 11.09 -18.74
CA ARG A 215 1.61 10.26 -19.89
C ARG A 215 0.24 10.66 -20.45
N ARG A 216 -0.57 11.37 -19.66
CA ARG A 216 -1.92 11.82 -20.04
C ARG A 216 -1.91 13.22 -20.66
N GLU A 217 -0.77 13.86 -20.78
CA GLU A 217 -0.61 15.14 -21.49
C GLU A 217 -0.91 14.97 -22.98
N ASN A 218 -0.61 13.78 -23.54
CA ASN A 218 -1.01 13.38 -24.88
C ASN A 218 -2.05 12.24 -24.79
N LEU A 219 -3.30 12.55 -25.07
CA LEU A 219 -4.41 11.61 -24.95
C LEU A 219 -4.34 10.45 -25.95
N ASP A 220 -3.85 10.69 -27.16
CA ASP A 220 -3.72 9.62 -28.17
C ASP A 220 -2.66 8.60 -27.75
N GLU A 221 -1.53 9.07 -27.26
CA GLU A 221 -0.49 8.20 -26.67
C GLU A 221 -1.01 7.46 -25.43
N TRP A 222 -1.76 8.16 -24.58
CA TRP A 222 -2.36 7.53 -23.40
C TRP A 222 -3.32 6.40 -23.77
N HIS A 223 -4.22 6.61 -24.73
CA HIS A 223 -5.13 5.57 -25.21
C HIS A 223 -4.37 4.39 -25.84
N ASP A 224 -3.25 4.64 -26.51
CA ASP A 224 -2.38 3.58 -27.02
C ASP A 224 -1.73 2.77 -25.90
N ILE A 225 -1.29 3.43 -24.83
CA ILE A 225 -0.75 2.77 -23.65
C ILE A 225 -1.81 1.92 -23.00
N GLU A 226 -3.01 2.44 -22.77
CA GLU A 226 -4.14 1.71 -22.17
C GLU A 226 -4.49 0.46 -22.97
N ARG A 227 -4.59 0.60 -24.29
CA ARG A 227 -4.95 -0.52 -25.19
C ARG A 227 -3.91 -1.65 -25.16
N LYS A 228 -2.62 -1.34 -24.94
CA LYS A 228 -1.52 -2.30 -24.89
C LYS A 228 -1.24 -2.84 -23.49
N ALA A 229 -1.72 -2.16 -22.45
CA ALA A 229 -1.37 -2.47 -21.07
C ALA A 229 -2.00 -3.75 -20.54
N ASN A 230 -3.22 -4.05 -20.95
CA ASN A 230 -3.99 -5.19 -20.44
C ASN A 230 -5.16 -5.55 -21.35
N PRO A 231 -5.75 -6.77 -21.22
CA PRO A 231 -6.92 -7.20 -21.98
C PRO A 231 -8.19 -6.36 -21.81
N MET A 232 -8.32 -5.59 -20.72
CA MET A 232 -9.45 -4.70 -20.51
C MET A 232 -9.30 -3.37 -21.27
N HIS A 233 -8.15 -3.11 -21.90
CA HIS A 233 -7.83 -1.94 -22.71
C HIS A 233 -8.06 -0.60 -22.02
N ARG A 234 -7.84 -0.52 -20.72
CA ARG A 234 -7.95 0.71 -19.92
C ARG A 234 -6.96 0.72 -18.75
N ALA A 235 -6.67 1.88 -18.23
CA ALA A 235 -6.10 1.98 -16.90
C ALA A 235 -7.16 1.63 -15.85
N GLY A 236 -6.74 1.00 -14.77
CA GLY A 236 -7.53 0.92 -13.55
C GLY A 236 -7.55 2.27 -12.81
N CYS A 237 -8.45 2.42 -11.85
CA CYS A 237 -8.45 3.57 -10.94
C CYS A 237 -7.96 3.16 -9.54
N PRO A 238 -7.47 4.11 -8.73
CA PRO A 238 -6.99 3.83 -7.37
C PRO A 238 -8.01 3.12 -6.49
N GLU A 239 -9.30 3.39 -6.66
CA GLU A 239 -10.41 2.81 -5.92
C GLU A 239 -10.54 1.30 -6.15
N GLU A 240 -10.24 0.82 -7.36
CA GLU A 240 -10.27 -0.63 -7.68
C GLU A 240 -9.20 -1.39 -6.89
N VAL A 241 -8.03 -0.78 -6.70
CA VAL A 241 -6.96 -1.33 -5.86
C VAL A 241 -7.31 -1.22 -4.38
N ALA A 242 -7.81 -0.06 -3.96
CA ALA A 242 -8.17 0.20 -2.56
C ALA A 242 -9.26 -0.75 -2.05
N SER A 243 -10.26 -1.07 -2.87
CA SER A 243 -11.32 -2.02 -2.53
C SER A 243 -10.77 -3.42 -2.18
N MET A 244 -9.74 -3.89 -2.92
CA MET A 244 -9.08 -5.15 -2.61
C MET A 244 -8.28 -5.08 -1.31
N VAL A 245 -7.62 -3.95 -1.04
CA VAL A 245 -6.90 -3.71 0.23
C VAL A 245 -7.88 -3.80 1.41
N LEU A 246 -9.04 -3.15 1.33
CA LEU A 246 -10.05 -3.18 2.39
C LEU A 246 -10.60 -4.60 2.60
N LEU A 247 -10.88 -5.33 1.53
CA LEU A 247 -11.33 -6.72 1.64
C LEU A 247 -10.32 -7.57 2.41
N LEU A 248 -9.04 -7.50 2.06
CA LEU A 248 -7.97 -8.27 2.72
C LEU A 248 -7.75 -7.84 4.18
N ALA A 249 -8.02 -6.58 4.50
CA ALA A 249 -7.91 -6.06 5.86
C ALA A 249 -9.14 -6.36 6.74
N SER A 250 -10.24 -6.80 6.15
CA SER A 250 -11.50 -7.12 6.85
C SER A 250 -11.50 -8.57 7.37
N ASP A 251 -12.57 -8.93 8.09
CA ASP A 251 -12.83 -10.32 8.51
C ASP A 251 -13.15 -11.23 7.30
N ALA A 252 -13.61 -10.68 6.17
CA ALA A 252 -13.81 -11.45 4.94
C ALA A 252 -12.49 -11.97 4.35
N GLY A 253 -11.38 -11.26 4.60
CA GLY A 253 -10.02 -11.68 4.23
C GLY A 253 -9.30 -12.57 5.25
N ALA A 254 -9.94 -12.94 6.35
CA ALA A 254 -9.29 -13.61 7.49
C ALA A 254 -8.61 -14.95 7.14
N PHE A 255 -9.06 -15.64 6.08
CA PHE A 255 -8.48 -16.92 5.65
C PHE A 255 -7.57 -16.78 4.40
N ILE A 256 -7.21 -15.53 4.05
CA ILE A 256 -6.30 -15.22 2.93
C ILE A 256 -4.99 -14.72 3.52
N THR A 257 -3.90 -15.48 3.37
CA THR A 257 -2.55 -15.07 3.80
C THR A 257 -1.49 -15.62 2.84
N GLY A 258 -0.44 -14.85 2.60
CA GLY A 258 0.64 -15.18 1.66
C GLY A 258 0.24 -15.08 0.18
N ALA A 259 -0.93 -14.53 -0.11
CA ALA A 259 -1.42 -14.37 -1.47
C ALA A 259 -0.79 -13.16 -2.18
N ASP A 260 -0.68 -13.29 -3.51
CA ASP A 260 -0.48 -12.17 -4.44
C ASP A 260 -1.74 -12.03 -5.29
N ILE A 261 -2.40 -10.90 -5.18
CA ILE A 261 -3.66 -10.65 -5.87
C ILE A 261 -3.47 -9.58 -6.94
N PRO A 262 -3.45 -9.96 -8.23
CA PRO A 262 -3.37 -9.00 -9.32
C PRO A 262 -4.64 -8.13 -9.38
N VAL A 263 -4.46 -6.82 -9.50
CA VAL A 263 -5.50 -5.85 -9.84
C VAL A 263 -5.01 -5.08 -11.05
N ASP A 264 -5.05 -5.73 -12.22
CA ASP A 264 -4.27 -5.32 -13.39
C ASP A 264 -5.00 -5.43 -14.73
N GLY A 265 -6.30 -5.69 -14.71
CA GLY A 265 -7.10 -5.85 -15.93
C GLY A 265 -6.71 -7.07 -16.77
N GLY A 266 -6.08 -8.09 -16.17
CA GLY A 266 -5.61 -9.29 -16.85
C GLY A 266 -4.21 -9.17 -17.47
N ALA A 267 -3.46 -8.12 -17.13
CA ALA A 267 -2.12 -7.91 -17.70
C ALA A 267 -1.11 -9.00 -17.35
N HIS A 268 -1.37 -9.80 -16.32
CA HIS A 268 -0.52 -10.93 -15.91
C HIS A 268 -0.71 -12.20 -16.76
N LEU A 269 -1.75 -12.28 -17.59
CA LEU A 269 -2.08 -13.42 -18.44
C LEU A 269 -1.15 -13.56 -19.65
#